data_0383334246706f0ef44b3540fb0763f9
#
_entry.id   0383334246706f0ef44b3540fb0763f9
#
_cell.length_a   1.000
_cell.length_b   1.000
_cell.length_c   1.000
_cell.angle_alpha   90.00
_cell.angle_beta   90.00
_cell.angle_gamma   90.00
#
_symmetry.space_group_name_H-M   'P 1'
#
loop_
_entity.id
_entity.type
_entity.pdbx_description
1 polymer ?
#
loop_
_entity_poly.entity_id
_entity_poly.type
_entity_poly.pdbx_seq_one_letter_code
_entity_poly.pdbx_strand_id
1 'polypeptide(L)'
;MIIESFEGYCQEVVIPALKEDAANGRWKSIAPSSFLTEKGQNYYVIFVDYVVENILVLRLSLCGVLEKNDTFVINCKCQFTNSVPDEEQRIEAIISNCYQEFVNMGFGASVGSNGLCVWASLSEEEGQYVVDGIEDPYDLYSTFIDIIETATKTL
;
A
#
# COMPACT_ATOMS: atom_id res chain seq x y z
N MET A 1 8.49 4.81 18.59
CA MET A 1 8.62 5.91 17.60
C MET A 1 7.53 6.94 17.86
N ILE A 2 7.81 8.21 17.67
CA ILE A 2 6.82 9.28 17.76
C ILE A 2 6.38 9.69 16.34
N ILE A 3 5.25 10.37 16.24
CA ILE A 3 4.67 10.76 14.94
C ILE A 3 5.64 11.59 14.10
N GLU A 4 6.35 12.54 14.72
CA GLU A 4 7.32 13.40 14.01
C GLU A 4 8.48 12.60 13.44
N SER A 5 8.94 11.56 14.14
CA SER A 5 9.99 10.66 13.62
C SER A 5 9.51 9.86 12.43
N PHE A 6 8.28 9.38 12.47
CA PHE A 6 7.68 8.67 11.35
C PHE A 6 7.45 9.59 10.16
N GLU A 7 6.95 10.80 10.39
CA GLU A 7 6.81 11.82 9.35
C GLU A 7 8.16 12.10 8.67
N GLY A 8 9.22 12.31 9.48
CA GLY A 8 10.56 12.52 8.94
C GLY A 8 11.05 11.34 8.11
N TYR A 9 10.83 10.14 8.58
CA TYR A 9 11.17 8.93 7.83
C TYR A 9 10.42 8.86 6.49
N CYS A 10 9.13 9.17 6.49
CA CYS A 10 8.34 9.18 5.26
C CYS A 10 8.86 10.23 4.27
N GLN A 11 9.19 11.43 4.74
CA GLN A 11 9.67 12.51 3.88
C GLN A 11 11.08 12.26 3.36
N GLU A 12 11.95 11.68 4.17
CA GLU A 12 13.36 11.49 3.82
C GLU A 12 13.65 10.16 3.11
N VAL A 13 12.87 9.13 3.37
CA VAL A 13 13.13 7.76 2.86
C VAL A 13 12.02 7.27 1.93
N VAL A 14 10.77 7.24 2.41
CA VAL A 14 9.68 6.59 1.66
C VAL A 14 9.32 7.36 0.40
N ILE A 15 9.04 8.65 0.52
CA ILE A 15 8.62 9.48 -0.61
C ILE A 15 9.69 9.55 -1.71
N PRO A 16 10.98 9.84 -1.36
CA PRO A 16 12.03 9.82 -2.38
C PRO A 16 12.20 8.46 -3.05
N ALA A 17 12.11 7.36 -2.30
CA ALA A 17 12.23 6.01 -2.85
C ALA A 17 11.09 5.68 -3.80
N LEU A 18 9.85 6.07 -3.48
CA LEU A 18 8.71 5.86 -4.37
C LEU A 18 8.86 6.65 -5.67
N LYS A 19 9.33 7.89 -5.59
CA LYS A 19 9.57 8.72 -6.77
C LYS A 19 10.68 8.14 -7.64
N GLU A 20 11.74 7.64 -7.04
CA GLU A 20 12.85 7.01 -7.76
C GLU A 20 12.39 5.73 -8.46
N ASP A 21 11.65 4.86 -7.77
CA ASP A 21 11.12 3.64 -8.35
C ASP A 21 10.21 3.93 -9.55
N ALA A 22 9.35 4.94 -9.44
CA ALA A 22 8.49 5.37 -10.55
C ALA A 22 9.31 5.92 -11.74
N ALA A 23 10.31 6.74 -11.46
CA ALA A 23 11.19 7.31 -12.50
C ALA A 23 12.01 6.24 -13.22
N ASN A 24 12.42 5.18 -12.50
CA ASN A 24 13.18 4.07 -13.05
C ASN A 24 12.30 3.01 -13.74
N GLY A 25 10.98 3.19 -13.74
CA GLY A 25 10.06 2.27 -14.38
C GLY A 25 9.96 0.91 -13.71
N ARG A 26 10.11 0.87 -12.37
CA ARG A 26 10.02 -0.38 -11.60
C ARG A 26 8.69 -1.09 -11.81
N TRP A 27 7.61 -0.32 -11.88
CA TRP A 27 6.27 -0.86 -12.10
C TRP A 27 5.77 -0.42 -13.49
N LYS A 28 5.32 -1.36 -14.30
CA LYS A 28 4.92 -1.12 -15.69
C LYS A 28 3.42 -1.10 -15.90
N SER A 29 2.70 -1.92 -15.14
CA SER A 29 1.25 -2.04 -15.27
C SER A 29 0.49 -1.03 -14.41
N ILE A 30 1.17 -0.41 -13.45
CA ILE A 30 0.60 0.57 -12.54
C ILE A 30 1.42 1.86 -12.57
N ALA A 31 0.73 2.99 -12.45
CA ALA A 31 1.38 4.30 -12.47
C ALA A 31 0.76 5.20 -11.40
N PRO A 32 1.58 5.96 -10.65
CA PRO A 32 1.03 6.91 -9.68
C PRO A 32 0.31 8.05 -10.41
N SER A 33 -0.88 8.42 -9.91
CA SER A 33 -1.69 9.49 -10.47
C SER A 33 -1.86 10.67 -9.52
N SER A 34 -1.88 10.42 -8.21
CA SER A 34 -1.94 11.50 -7.22
C SER A 34 -1.22 11.11 -5.94
N PHE A 35 -0.81 12.11 -5.19
CA PHE A 35 -0.06 11.94 -3.97
C PHE A 35 -0.59 12.92 -2.92
N LEU A 36 -0.94 12.43 -1.73
CA LEU A 36 -1.50 13.24 -0.65
C LEU A 36 -0.93 12.80 0.70
N THR A 37 -0.66 13.74 1.57
CA THR A 37 -0.28 13.45 2.95
C THR A 37 -1.28 14.10 3.91
N GLU A 38 -1.49 13.47 5.06
CA GLU A 38 -2.37 13.98 6.10
C GLU A 38 -1.74 13.72 7.47
N LYS A 39 -1.86 14.69 8.36
CA LYS A 39 -1.30 14.62 9.71
C LYS A 39 -2.34 14.99 10.75
N GLY A 40 -2.53 14.14 11.75
CA GLY A 40 -3.32 14.42 12.95
C GLY A 40 -2.43 14.47 14.20
N GLN A 41 -3.06 14.53 15.37
CA GLN A 41 -2.30 14.52 16.64
C GLN A 41 -1.56 13.21 16.87
N ASN A 42 -2.18 12.09 16.49
CA ASN A 42 -1.69 10.74 16.78
C ASN A 42 -1.43 9.92 15.53
N TYR A 43 -1.40 10.53 14.34
CA TYR A 43 -1.14 9.80 13.12
C TYR A 43 -0.49 10.67 12.05
N TYR A 44 0.19 10.01 11.13
CA TYR A 44 0.66 10.57 9.88
C TYR A 44 0.43 9.54 8.79
N VAL A 45 -0.13 9.96 7.65
CA VAL A 45 -0.47 9.03 6.57
C VAL A 45 -0.07 9.60 5.21
N ILE A 46 0.42 8.70 4.35
CA ILE A 46 0.66 8.96 2.93
C ILE A 46 -0.38 8.20 2.15
N PHE A 47 -1.10 8.90 1.26
CA PHE A 47 -2.00 8.29 0.29
C PHE A 47 -1.41 8.47 -1.10
N VAL A 48 -1.33 7.39 -1.86
CA VAL A 48 -0.96 7.45 -3.27
C VAL A 48 -2.02 6.71 -4.08
N ASP A 49 -2.60 7.40 -5.05
CA ASP A 49 -3.51 6.78 -5.99
C ASP A 49 -2.73 6.31 -7.21
N TYR A 50 -2.98 5.07 -7.60
CA TYR A 50 -2.36 4.44 -8.77
C TYR A 50 -3.43 4.07 -9.78
N VAL A 51 -3.07 4.16 -11.05
CA VAL A 51 -3.89 3.66 -12.15
C VAL A 51 -3.31 2.34 -12.61
N VAL A 52 -4.16 1.31 -12.65
CA VAL A 52 -3.79 -0.05 -13.07
C VAL A 52 -4.37 -0.30 -14.44
N GLU A 53 -3.50 -0.50 -15.43
CA GLU A 53 -3.88 -0.79 -16.83
C GLU A 53 -4.88 0.20 -17.43
N ASN A 54 -4.92 1.43 -16.92
CA ASN A 54 -5.86 2.49 -17.34
C ASN A 54 -7.34 2.18 -17.12
N ILE A 55 -7.68 1.11 -16.38
CA ILE A 55 -9.06 0.70 -16.16
C ILE A 55 -9.48 0.68 -14.70
N LEU A 56 -8.54 0.73 -13.79
CA LEU A 56 -8.81 0.57 -12.36
C LEU A 56 -7.94 1.54 -11.56
N VAL A 57 -8.55 2.17 -10.56
CA VAL A 57 -7.82 3.05 -9.63
C VAL A 57 -7.75 2.38 -8.27
N LEU A 58 -6.54 2.30 -7.73
CA LEU A 58 -6.33 1.84 -6.37
C LEU A 58 -5.68 2.95 -5.53
N ARG A 59 -6.02 2.97 -4.26
CA ARG A 59 -5.37 3.83 -3.27
C ARG A 59 -4.54 2.95 -2.33
N LEU A 60 -3.27 3.28 -2.24
CA LEU A 60 -2.36 2.67 -1.29
C LEU A 60 -2.04 3.69 -0.20
N SER A 61 -2.17 3.28 1.05
CA SER A 61 -1.84 4.16 2.19
C SER A 61 -0.81 3.52 3.09
N LEU A 62 0.08 4.35 3.61
CA LEU A 62 1.02 4.00 4.66
C LEU A 62 0.78 4.96 5.82
N CYS A 63 0.33 4.43 6.95
CA CYS A 63 -0.09 5.22 8.09
C CYS A 63 0.66 4.80 9.35
N GLY A 64 1.26 5.76 10.04
CA GLY A 64 1.79 5.56 11.39
C GLY A 64 0.82 6.13 12.41
N VAL A 65 0.44 5.33 13.40
CA VAL A 65 -0.52 5.70 14.43
C VAL A 65 0.08 5.44 15.81
N LEU A 66 -0.03 6.41 16.69
CA LEU A 66 0.25 6.24 18.11
C LEU A 66 -1.06 5.88 18.82
N GLU A 67 -1.15 4.66 19.30
CA GLU A 67 -2.34 4.16 19.98
C GLU A 67 -2.40 4.61 21.46
N LYS A 68 -3.57 4.42 22.10
CA LYS A 68 -3.83 4.88 23.49
C LYS A 68 -2.89 4.29 24.53
N ASN A 69 -2.29 3.12 24.28
CA ASN A 69 -1.36 2.44 25.17
C ASN A 69 0.10 2.80 24.88
N ASP A 70 0.35 3.90 24.17
CA ASP A 70 1.67 4.36 23.72
C ASP A 70 2.35 3.38 22.73
N THR A 71 1.62 2.43 22.19
CA THR A 71 2.12 1.54 21.13
C THR A 71 2.05 2.24 19.78
N PHE A 72 3.16 2.25 19.07
CA PHE A 72 3.22 2.79 17.71
C PHE A 72 3.00 1.68 16.71
N VAL A 73 2.03 1.85 15.80
CA VAL A 73 1.67 0.85 14.79
C VAL A 73 1.74 1.50 13.42
N ILE A 74 2.31 0.78 12.47
CA ILE A 74 2.33 1.18 11.07
C ILE A 74 1.39 0.27 10.30
N ASN A 75 0.42 0.88 9.60
CA ASN A 75 -0.55 0.18 8.79
C ASN A 75 -0.31 0.48 7.31
N CYS A 76 -0.33 -0.54 6.49
CA CYS A 76 -0.37 -0.41 5.04
C CYS A 76 -1.70 -0.96 4.55
N LYS A 77 -2.41 -0.17 3.74
CA LYS A 77 -3.72 -0.54 3.24
C LYS A 77 -3.79 -0.27 1.75
N CYS A 78 -4.32 -1.24 1.02
CA CYS A 78 -4.60 -1.12 -0.42
C CYS A 78 -6.09 -1.29 -0.65
N GLN A 79 -6.71 -0.37 -1.39
CA GLN A 79 -8.13 -0.43 -1.72
C GLN A 79 -8.36 -0.01 -3.16
N PHE A 80 -9.04 -0.85 -3.92
CA PHE A 80 -9.50 -0.49 -5.25
C PHE A 80 -10.78 0.35 -5.11
N THR A 81 -10.81 1.52 -5.76
CA THR A 81 -11.86 2.50 -5.51
C THR A 81 -12.72 2.83 -6.73
N ASN A 82 -12.15 2.87 -7.91
CA ASN A 82 -12.86 3.26 -9.11
C ASN A 82 -12.48 2.36 -10.28
N SER A 83 -13.42 2.21 -11.22
CA SER A 83 -13.23 1.39 -12.40
C SER A 83 -13.88 2.05 -13.61
N VAL A 84 -13.36 1.72 -14.79
CA VAL A 84 -13.92 2.16 -16.06
C VAL A 84 -15.11 1.24 -16.42
N PRO A 85 -16.29 1.82 -16.80
CA PRO A 85 -17.39 1.00 -17.31
C PRO A 85 -16.96 0.18 -18.53
N ASP A 86 -17.61 -0.97 -18.72
CA ASP A 86 -17.37 -1.91 -19.83
C ASP A 86 -16.09 -2.77 -19.70
N GLU A 87 -15.33 -2.62 -18.61
CA GLU A 87 -14.13 -3.43 -18.35
C GLU A 87 -14.31 -4.35 -17.12
N GLU A 88 -15.54 -4.63 -16.74
CA GLU A 88 -15.88 -5.36 -15.51
C GLU A 88 -15.22 -6.74 -15.42
N GLN A 89 -15.19 -7.50 -16.51
CA GLN A 89 -14.58 -8.84 -16.52
C GLN A 89 -13.08 -8.77 -16.27
N ARG A 90 -12.41 -7.82 -16.90
CA ARG A 90 -10.96 -7.63 -16.72
C ARG A 90 -10.64 -7.13 -15.33
N ILE A 91 -11.45 -6.21 -14.81
CA ILE A 91 -11.30 -5.67 -13.46
C ILE A 91 -11.50 -6.78 -12.43
N GLU A 92 -12.54 -7.61 -12.57
CA GLU A 92 -12.78 -8.75 -11.71
C GLU A 92 -11.62 -9.75 -11.73
N ALA A 93 -11.03 -9.99 -12.91
CA ALA A 93 -9.87 -10.86 -13.03
C ALA A 93 -8.65 -10.29 -12.32
N ILE A 94 -8.39 -9.00 -12.46
CA ILE A 94 -7.30 -8.30 -11.74
C ILE A 94 -7.51 -8.39 -10.23
N ILE A 95 -8.70 -8.06 -9.76
CA ILE A 95 -9.04 -8.08 -8.33
C ILE A 95 -8.90 -9.48 -7.75
N SER A 96 -9.43 -10.50 -8.44
CA SER A 96 -9.36 -11.88 -8.01
C SER A 96 -7.91 -12.38 -7.93
N ASN A 97 -7.11 -12.03 -8.92
CA ASN A 97 -5.71 -12.43 -8.97
C ASN A 97 -4.88 -11.74 -7.87
N CYS A 98 -5.13 -10.46 -7.65
CA CYS A 98 -4.52 -9.73 -6.53
C CYS A 98 -4.91 -10.33 -5.19
N TYR A 99 -6.19 -10.61 -4.97
CA TYR A 99 -6.67 -11.25 -3.75
C TYR A 99 -5.90 -12.54 -3.47
N GLN A 100 -5.78 -13.40 -4.48
CA GLN A 100 -5.10 -14.69 -4.31
C GLN A 100 -3.61 -14.51 -3.97
N GLU A 101 -2.94 -13.58 -4.63
CA GLU A 101 -1.52 -13.29 -4.36
C GLU A 101 -1.30 -12.73 -2.96
N PHE A 102 -2.15 -11.81 -2.50
CA PHE A 102 -2.05 -11.28 -1.13
C PHE A 102 -2.29 -12.37 -0.09
N VAL A 103 -3.30 -13.22 -0.28
CA VAL A 103 -3.58 -14.33 0.63
C VAL A 103 -2.42 -15.32 0.66
N ASN A 104 -1.84 -15.64 -0.48
CA ASN A 104 -0.69 -16.54 -0.58
C ASN A 104 0.54 -15.99 0.18
N MET A 105 0.68 -14.67 0.23
CA MET A 105 1.76 -14.01 0.99
C MET A 105 1.44 -13.86 2.49
N GLY A 106 0.26 -14.27 2.92
CA GLY A 106 -0.15 -14.22 4.32
C GLY A 106 -0.79 -12.92 4.77
N PHE A 107 -1.17 -12.04 3.84
CA PHE A 107 -1.83 -10.78 4.20
C PHE A 107 -3.33 -10.96 4.39
N GLY A 108 -3.92 -10.15 5.28
CA GLY A 108 -5.36 -10.06 5.42
C GLY A 108 -5.99 -9.36 4.23
N ALA A 109 -6.96 -10.00 3.59
CA ALA A 109 -7.62 -9.45 2.42
C ALA A 109 -9.10 -9.78 2.42
N SER A 110 -9.92 -8.86 1.90
CA SER A 110 -11.34 -9.10 1.68
C SER A 110 -11.80 -8.47 0.38
N VAL A 111 -12.80 -9.09 -0.25
CA VAL A 111 -13.44 -8.57 -1.46
C VAL A 111 -14.90 -8.31 -1.12
N GLY A 112 -15.38 -7.10 -1.41
CA GLY A 112 -16.74 -6.69 -1.16
C GLY A 112 -17.28 -5.82 -2.28
N SER A 113 -18.40 -5.13 -2.02
CA SER A 113 -19.03 -4.24 -2.99
C SER A 113 -18.14 -3.07 -3.41
N ASN A 114 -17.18 -2.70 -2.57
CA ASN A 114 -16.20 -1.62 -2.83
C ASN A 114 -14.88 -2.13 -3.41
N GLY A 115 -14.85 -3.37 -3.86
CA GLY A 115 -13.66 -3.99 -4.42
C GLY A 115 -12.77 -4.66 -3.38
N LEU A 116 -11.51 -4.82 -3.72
CA LEU A 116 -10.52 -5.47 -2.86
C LEU A 116 -10.00 -4.50 -1.81
N CYS A 117 -9.95 -4.96 -0.56
CA CYS A 117 -9.28 -4.27 0.53
C CYS A 117 -8.25 -5.22 1.15
N VAL A 118 -6.99 -4.80 1.20
CA VAL A 118 -5.90 -5.54 1.81
C VAL A 118 -5.28 -4.67 2.88
N TRP A 119 -4.90 -5.27 4.00
CA TRP A 119 -4.26 -4.53 5.09
C TRP A 119 -3.16 -5.38 5.73
N ALA A 120 -2.15 -4.69 6.23
CA ALA A 120 -1.10 -5.28 7.05
C ALA A 120 -0.66 -4.26 8.10
N SER A 121 -0.21 -4.74 9.24
CA SER A 121 0.28 -3.91 10.33
C SER A 121 1.66 -4.34 10.76
N LEU A 122 2.54 -3.36 10.98
CA LEU A 122 3.84 -3.55 11.60
C LEU A 122 3.77 -2.94 13.00
N SER A 123 4.21 -3.68 14.01
CA SER A 123 4.39 -3.13 15.35
C SER A 123 5.88 -3.00 15.63
N GLU A 124 6.24 -2.01 16.45
CA GLU A 124 7.61 -1.82 16.90
C GLU A 124 7.90 -2.76 18.07
N GLU A 125 8.80 -3.74 17.86
CA GLU A 125 9.28 -4.64 18.90
C GLU A 125 10.79 -4.42 19.06
N GLU A 126 11.24 -4.13 20.30
CA GLU A 126 12.66 -3.92 20.62
C GLU A 126 13.34 -2.90 19.71
N GLY A 127 12.61 -1.86 19.30
CA GLY A 127 13.13 -0.82 18.42
C GLY A 127 13.21 -1.20 16.94
N GLN A 128 12.65 -2.35 16.55
CA GLN A 128 12.60 -2.80 15.16
C GLN A 128 11.19 -3.14 14.74
N TYR A 129 10.89 -2.95 13.46
CA TYR A 129 9.61 -3.34 12.89
C TYR A 129 9.71 -4.79 12.41
N VAL A 130 8.75 -5.63 12.82
CA VAL A 130 8.79 -7.06 12.51
C VAL A 130 7.49 -7.48 11.84
N VAL A 131 7.59 -7.85 10.56
CA VAL A 131 6.66 -8.73 9.86
C VAL A 131 7.54 -9.71 9.10
N ASP A 132 7.13 -10.96 9.00
CA ASP A 132 7.94 -12.01 8.36
C ASP A 132 8.45 -11.57 6.99
N GLY A 133 9.78 -11.46 6.86
CA GLY A 133 10.44 -11.08 5.61
C GLY A 133 10.35 -9.60 5.24
N ILE A 134 9.77 -8.77 6.08
CA ILE A 134 9.65 -7.33 5.85
C ILE A 134 10.37 -6.59 6.97
N GLU A 135 11.37 -5.79 6.62
CA GLU A 135 12.26 -5.17 7.59
C GLU A 135 11.86 -3.74 7.95
N ASP A 136 11.22 -3.01 7.04
CA ASP A 136 10.88 -1.61 7.28
C ASP A 136 9.55 -1.21 6.57
N PRO A 137 9.00 -0.02 6.91
CA PRO A 137 7.73 0.43 6.32
C PRO A 137 7.76 0.61 4.80
N TYR A 138 8.88 1.02 4.23
CA TYR A 138 9.00 1.13 2.77
C TYR A 138 8.92 -0.24 2.11
N ASP A 139 9.56 -1.26 2.69
CA ASP A 139 9.47 -2.64 2.19
C ASP A 139 8.04 -3.15 2.20
N LEU A 140 7.27 -2.85 3.25
CA LEU A 140 5.86 -3.23 3.31
C LEU A 140 5.07 -2.57 2.18
N TYR A 141 5.25 -1.28 1.98
CA TYR A 141 4.58 -0.52 0.95
C TYR A 141 4.94 -1.05 -0.45
N SER A 142 6.24 -1.21 -0.74
CA SER A 142 6.68 -1.66 -2.05
C SER A 142 6.29 -3.10 -2.34
N THR A 143 6.21 -3.95 -1.33
CA THR A 143 5.73 -5.32 -1.46
C THR A 143 4.28 -5.35 -1.95
N PHE A 144 3.42 -4.48 -1.41
CA PHE A 144 2.04 -4.37 -1.88
C PHE A 144 1.98 -4.04 -3.37
N ILE A 145 2.76 -3.06 -3.82
CA ILE A 145 2.78 -2.68 -5.23
C ILE A 145 3.34 -3.81 -6.10
N ASP A 146 4.41 -4.47 -5.66
CA ASP A 146 5.01 -5.59 -6.40
C ASP A 146 4.01 -6.74 -6.58
N ILE A 147 3.21 -7.04 -5.56
CA ILE A 147 2.17 -8.05 -5.64
C ILE A 147 1.12 -7.68 -6.70
N ILE A 148 0.66 -6.42 -6.68
CA ILE A 148 -0.34 -5.93 -7.65
C ILE A 148 0.22 -5.95 -9.06
N GLU A 149 1.47 -5.52 -9.25
CA GLU A 149 2.14 -5.55 -10.56
C GLU A 149 2.26 -6.98 -11.08
N THR A 150 2.69 -7.91 -10.25
CA THR A 150 2.82 -9.33 -10.61
C THR A 150 1.46 -9.93 -10.96
N ALA A 151 0.45 -9.68 -10.14
CA ALA A 151 -0.91 -10.20 -10.37
C ALA A 151 -1.50 -9.66 -11.67
N THR A 152 -1.23 -8.40 -12.00
CA THR A 152 -1.73 -7.77 -13.22
C THR A 152 -1.03 -8.33 -14.47
N LYS A 153 0.28 -8.57 -14.40
CA LYS A 153 1.05 -9.12 -15.52
C LYS A 153 0.68 -10.55 -15.90
N THR A 154 0.20 -11.34 -14.96
CA THR A 154 -0.11 -12.76 -15.21
C THR A 154 -1.47 -12.98 -15.84
N LEU A 155 -2.18 -11.93 -16.16
CA LEU A 155 -3.50 -12.01 -16.83
C LEU A 155 -3.38 -12.10 -18.34
#